data_42de5f9f67bbc3d2000174452e97713f
#
_entry.id   42de5f9f67bbc3d2000174452e97713f
#
_cell.length_a   1.000
_cell.length_b   1.000
_cell.length_c   1.000
_cell.angle_alpha   90.00
_cell.angle_beta   90.00
_cell.angle_gamma   90.00
#
_symmetry.space_group_name_H-M   'P 1'
#
loop_
_entity.id
_entity.type
_entity.pdbx_description
1 polymer ?
#
loop_
_entity_poly.entity_id
_entity_poly.type
_entity_poly.pdbx_seq_one_letter_code
_entity_poly.pdbx_strand_id
1 'polypeptide(L)'
;MPDQSFPGSAAVSGATAAVAAILIAEPEELTRESLAAFCAASGRYKPVALASDGEEALALARLHRPELALVNLDLPRLHAHELIAQCLDAALPTRFVILANRFDRKTVLESLRAGAKGFALRSGSARNFFDALDQARMGGVYLAPQVGANWLFVQPGHESSEDPIGHLSSREYQVFTMLVDGVRAKEIAARLELSPKTVDTYRASLMRKLDIHDVAGLVKFAVRRNLVANSHHA
;
A
#
# COMPACT_ATOMS: atom_id res chain seq x y z
N MET A 1 22.80 -24.73 55.90
CA MET A 1 22.86 -24.47 54.46
C MET A 1 21.52 -24.92 53.92
N PRO A 2 20.55 -23.99 53.59
CA PRO A 2 19.28 -24.36 52.96
C PRO A 2 19.44 -24.44 51.46
N ASP A 3 18.97 -25.53 50.93
CA ASP A 3 18.77 -25.92 49.57
C ASP A 3 17.86 -24.93 48.82
N GLN A 4 18.38 -24.22 47.79
CA GLN A 4 17.59 -23.36 46.90
C GLN A 4 17.30 -24.12 45.63
N SER A 5 16.21 -24.90 45.66
CA SER A 5 15.60 -25.46 44.47
C SER A 5 14.92 -24.35 43.66
N PHE A 6 15.47 -24.01 42.48
CA PHE A 6 14.83 -23.15 41.49
C PHE A 6 13.61 -23.85 40.90
N PRO A 7 12.43 -23.21 40.86
CA PRO A 7 11.26 -23.79 40.22
C PRO A 7 11.45 -23.85 38.71
N GLY A 8 11.11 -25.01 38.19
CA GLY A 8 11.27 -25.40 36.81
C GLY A 8 10.69 -24.41 35.80
N SER A 9 11.44 -24.28 34.73
CA SER A 9 11.04 -23.69 33.45
C SER A 9 9.65 -24.19 33.05
N ALA A 10 8.64 -23.33 33.15
CA ALA A 10 7.35 -23.55 32.55
C ALA A 10 7.54 -23.59 31.03
N ALA A 11 7.38 -24.77 30.46
CA ALA A 11 7.30 -24.98 29.03
C ALA A 11 6.19 -24.06 28.48
N VAL A 12 6.56 -23.04 27.72
CA VAL A 12 5.65 -22.26 26.91
C VAL A 12 5.06 -23.23 25.91
N SER A 13 3.83 -23.69 26.20
CA SER A 13 3.02 -24.49 25.29
C SER A 13 2.88 -23.70 23.98
N GLY A 14 3.64 -24.10 22.97
CA GLY A 14 3.50 -23.61 21.60
C GLY A 14 2.15 -24.06 21.06
N ALA A 15 1.11 -23.26 21.31
CA ALA A 15 -0.11 -23.36 20.52
C ALA A 15 0.31 -23.08 19.07
N THR A 16 0.27 -24.10 18.23
CA THR A 16 0.47 -23.98 16.78
C THR A 16 -0.60 -23.01 16.29
N ALA A 17 -0.24 -21.73 16.12
CA ALA A 17 -1.19 -20.73 15.64
C ALA A 17 -1.73 -21.22 14.30
N ALA A 18 -3.05 -21.37 14.18
CA ALA A 18 -3.67 -21.80 12.94
C ALA A 18 -3.20 -20.93 11.78
N VAL A 19 -2.89 -21.54 10.64
CA VAL A 19 -2.45 -20.84 9.43
C VAL A 19 -3.60 -19.98 8.93
N ALA A 20 -3.37 -18.66 8.80
CA ALA A 20 -4.40 -17.71 8.40
C ALA A 20 -4.60 -17.71 6.88
N ALA A 21 -5.87 -17.76 6.45
CA ALA A 21 -6.23 -17.59 5.05
C ALA A 21 -6.05 -16.12 4.63
N ILE A 22 -5.29 -15.88 3.55
CA ILE A 22 -5.04 -14.54 3.03
C ILE A 22 -5.40 -14.43 1.56
N LEU A 23 -6.09 -13.34 1.20
CA LEU A 23 -6.26 -12.85 -0.17
C LEU A 23 -5.17 -11.84 -0.47
N ILE A 24 -4.60 -11.88 -1.68
CA ILE A 24 -3.60 -10.91 -2.16
C ILE A 24 -4.15 -10.25 -3.41
N ALA A 25 -4.36 -8.92 -3.33
CA ALA A 25 -4.83 -8.09 -4.42
C ALA A 25 -3.70 -7.16 -4.89
N GLU A 26 -3.13 -7.47 -6.04
CA GLU A 26 -1.94 -6.83 -6.61
C GLU A 26 -2.00 -6.87 -8.13
N PRO A 27 -1.95 -5.71 -8.83
CA PRO A 27 -2.05 -5.66 -10.27
C PRO A 27 -0.91 -6.38 -11.00
N GLU A 28 0.32 -6.22 -10.51
CA GLU A 28 1.51 -6.78 -11.15
C GLU A 28 1.64 -8.28 -10.85
N GLU A 29 1.57 -9.11 -11.90
CA GLU A 29 1.54 -10.58 -11.78
C GLU A 29 2.74 -11.13 -11.02
N LEU A 30 3.97 -10.76 -11.41
CA LEU A 30 5.18 -11.24 -10.76
C LEU A 30 5.22 -10.83 -9.27
N THR A 31 4.78 -9.62 -8.96
CA THR A 31 4.70 -9.14 -7.58
C THR A 31 3.65 -9.89 -6.79
N ARG A 32 2.49 -10.15 -7.38
CA ARG A 32 1.38 -10.89 -6.77
C ARG A 32 1.80 -12.32 -6.42
N GLU A 33 2.45 -13.02 -7.35
CA GLU A 33 2.98 -14.37 -7.14
C GLU A 33 4.10 -14.39 -6.10
N SER A 34 5.01 -13.40 -6.14
CA SER A 34 6.09 -13.28 -5.16
C SER A 34 5.56 -13.07 -3.74
N LEU A 35 4.55 -12.20 -3.56
CA LEU A 35 3.91 -11.98 -2.27
C LEU A 35 3.19 -13.24 -1.78
N ALA A 36 2.54 -13.99 -2.69
CA ALA A 36 1.90 -15.25 -2.35
C ALA A 36 2.91 -16.30 -1.89
N ALA A 37 3.99 -16.48 -2.64
CA ALA A 37 5.08 -17.38 -2.27
C ALA A 37 5.73 -16.98 -0.92
N PHE A 38 5.94 -15.69 -0.70
CA PHE A 38 6.51 -15.17 0.53
C PHE A 38 5.61 -15.38 1.74
N CYS A 39 4.31 -15.18 1.60
CA CYS A 39 3.32 -15.50 2.63
C CYS A 39 3.30 -17.00 2.94
N ALA A 40 3.23 -17.85 1.91
CA ALA A 40 3.21 -19.30 2.05
C ALA A 40 4.49 -19.84 2.73
N ALA A 41 5.66 -19.37 2.31
CA ALA A 41 6.95 -19.77 2.86
C ALA A 41 7.11 -19.45 4.36
N SER A 42 6.38 -18.45 4.88
CA SER A 42 6.38 -18.12 6.30
C SER A 42 5.75 -19.20 7.19
N GLY A 43 4.95 -20.10 6.61
CA GLY A 43 4.16 -21.10 7.33
C GLY A 43 3.00 -20.53 8.17
N ARG A 44 2.84 -19.19 8.23
CA ARG A 44 1.82 -18.49 9.02
C ARG A 44 0.58 -18.12 8.22
N TYR A 45 0.73 -17.97 6.92
CA TYR A 45 -0.30 -17.50 6.00
C TYR A 45 -0.46 -18.47 4.83
N LYS A 46 -1.72 -18.75 4.47
CA LYS A 46 -2.07 -19.54 3.29
C LYS A 46 -2.78 -18.64 2.29
N PRO A 47 -2.14 -18.28 1.17
CA PRO A 47 -2.83 -17.62 0.08
C PRO A 47 -3.98 -18.50 -0.44
N VAL A 48 -5.20 -17.98 -0.36
CA VAL A 48 -6.41 -18.69 -0.81
C VAL A 48 -7.01 -18.06 -2.05
N ALA A 49 -6.63 -16.82 -2.36
CA ALA A 49 -7.08 -16.10 -3.54
C ALA A 49 -6.04 -15.06 -3.95
N LEU A 50 -5.88 -14.88 -5.26
CA LEU A 50 -5.02 -13.88 -5.89
C LEU A 50 -5.88 -13.07 -6.85
N ALA A 51 -5.83 -11.75 -6.76
CA ALA A 51 -6.60 -10.82 -7.58
C ALA A 51 -5.68 -9.80 -8.26
N SER A 52 -5.97 -9.48 -9.49
CA SER A 52 -5.25 -8.46 -10.28
C SER A 52 -5.88 -7.07 -10.19
N ASP A 53 -7.12 -6.98 -9.72
CA ASP A 53 -7.86 -5.74 -9.58
C ASP A 53 -8.86 -5.80 -8.41
N GLY A 54 -9.50 -4.66 -8.11
CA GLY A 54 -10.39 -4.56 -6.96
C GLY A 54 -11.73 -5.27 -7.14
N GLU A 55 -12.26 -5.37 -8.35
CA GLU A 55 -13.52 -6.10 -8.62
C GLU A 55 -13.32 -7.59 -8.42
N GLU A 56 -12.24 -8.14 -8.97
CA GLU A 56 -11.83 -9.53 -8.76
C GLU A 56 -11.59 -9.80 -7.28
N ALA A 57 -10.88 -8.88 -6.57
CA ALA A 57 -10.62 -8.99 -5.14
C ALA A 57 -11.91 -9.04 -4.33
N LEU A 58 -12.91 -8.21 -4.66
CA LEU A 58 -14.22 -8.22 -4.00
C LEU A 58 -14.96 -9.55 -4.20
N ALA A 59 -14.98 -10.05 -5.44
CA ALA A 59 -15.62 -11.32 -5.77
C ALA A 59 -14.97 -12.48 -4.99
N LEU A 60 -13.63 -12.53 -4.97
CA LEU A 60 -12.86 -13.56 -4.28
C LEU A 60 -12.96 -13.44 -2.74
N ALA A 61 -13.03 -12.21 -2.20
CA ALA A 61 -13.26 -12.00 -0.78
C ALA A 61 -14.63 -12.53 -0.32
N ARG A 62 -15.67 -12.32 -1.13
CA ARG A 62 -17.02 -12.86 -0.87
C ARG A 62 -17.05 -14.39 -0.94
N LEU A 63 -16.35 -14.98 -1.91
CA LEU A 63 -16.31 -16.41 -2.15
C LEU A 63 -15.51 -17.14 -1.06
N HIS A 64 -14.30 -16.71 -0.78
CA HIS A 64 -13.36 -17.40 0.10
C HIS A 64 -13.44 -16.96 1.57
N ARG A 65 -14.02 -15.78 1.84
CA ARG A 65 -14.12 -15.16 3.17
C ARG A 65 -12.80 -15.24 3.96
N PRO A 66 -11.68 -14.79 3.39
CA PRO A 66 -10.36 -14.92 4.02
C PRO A 66 -10.30 -14.13 5.34
N GLU A 67 -9.45 -14.58 6.27
CA GLU A 67 -9.20 -13.88 7.52
C GLU A 67 -8.50 -12.52 7.29
N LEU A 68 -7.59 -12.49 6.30
CA LEU A 68 -6.81 -11.31 5.92
C LEU A 68 -6.90 -11.02 4.43
N ALA A 69 -6.74 -9.75 4.07
CA ALA A 69 -6.49 -9.32 2.69
C ALA A 69 -5.32 -8.34 2.68
N LEU A 70 -4.29 -8.66 1.91
CA LEU A 70 -3.22 -7.74 1.54
C LEU A 70 -3.60 -7.07 0.23
N VAL A 71 -3.72 -5.76 0.23
CA VAL A 71 -4.30 -4.99 -0.87
C VAL A 71 -3.35 -3.89 -1.30
N ASN A 72 -2.95 -3.89 -2.56
CA ASN A 72 -2.24 -2.74 -3.13
C ASN A 72 -3.15 -1.51 -3.09
N LEU A 73 -2.58 -0.37 -2.66
CA LEU A 73 -3.32 0.89 -2.60
C LEU A 73 -3.86 1.32 -3.98
N ASP A 74 -3.07 1.09 -5.04
CA ASP A 74 -3.34 1.54 -6.41
C ASP A 74 -4.02 0.43 -7.27
N LEU A 75 -5.03 -0.26 -6.71
CA LEU A 75 -5.78 -1.25 -7.47
C LEU A 75 -6.57 -0.60 -8.62
N PRO A 76 -6.57 -1.21 -9.83
CA PRO A 76 -7.43 -0.78 -10.91
C PRO A 76 -8.89 -1.23 -10.71
N ARG A 77 -9.81 -0.68 -11.51
CA ARG A 77 -11.26 -0.89 -11.52
C ARG A 77 -11.94 -0.44 -10.24
N LEU A 78 -11.77 -1.16 -9.15
CA LEU A 78 -12.29 -0.81 -7.83
C LEU A 78 -11.13 -0.44 -6.91
N HIS A 79 -11.13 0.80 -6.41
CA HIS A 79 -10.05 1.29 -5.55
C HIS A 79 -10.02 0.59 -4.18
N ALA A 80 -8.82 0.50 -3.58
CA ALA A 80 -8.61 -0.21 -2.32
C ALA A 80 -9.56 0.23 -1.19
N HIS A 81 -9.78 1.54 -1.02
CA HIS A 81 -10.68 2.06 0.01
C HIS A 81 -12.14 1.66 -0.22
N GLU A 82 -12.57 1.66 -1.47
CA GLU A 82 -13.93 1.27 -1.86
C GLU A 82 -14.14 -0.25 -1.73
N LEU A 83 -13.13 -1.05 -2.10
CA LEU A 83 -13.11 -2.49 -1.86
C LEU A 83 -13.29 -2.81 -0.36
N ILE A 84 -12.53 -2.13 0.51
CA ILE A 84 -12.63 -2.31 1.96
C ILE A 84 -14.04 -1.95 2.45
N ALA A 85 -14.56 -0.79 2.04
CA ALA A 85 -15.90 -0.34 2.44
C ALA A 85 -16.98 -1.35 2.03
N GLN A 86 -16.96 -1.83 0.78
CA GLN A 86 -17.93 -2.82 0.28
C GLN A 86 -17.82 -4.18 1.00
N CYS A 87 -16.61 -4.59 1.39
CA CYS A 87 -16.44 -5.81 2.18
C CYS A 87 -16.98 -5.66 3.61
N LEU A 88 -16.80 -4.50 4.23
CA LEU A 88 -17.34 -4.20 5.55
C LEU A 88 -18.87 -4.11 5.54
N ASP A 89 -19.45 -3.45 4.53
CA ASP A 89 -20.91 -3.37 4.33
C ASP A 89 -21.53 -4.75 4.14
N ALA A 90 -20.78 -5.68 3.49
CA ALA A 90 -21.17 -7.08 3.33
C ALA A 90 -20.89 -7.93 4.58
N ALA A 91 -20.47 -7.35 5.70
CA ALA A 91 -20.12 -8.03 6.96
C ALA A 91 -19.13 -9.20 6.74
N LEU A 92 -18.13 -9.02 5.87
CA LEU A 92 -17.06 -10.01 5.71
C LEU A 92 -16.11 -9.97 6.91
N PRO A 93 -15.59 -11.14 7.36
CA PRO A 93 -14.68 -11.19 8.51
C PRO A 93 -13.28 -10.70 8.20
N THR A 94 -13.02 -10.33 6.94
CA THR A 94 -11.71 -10.01 6.39
C THR A 94 -11.13 -8.72 6.97
N ARG A 95 -9.90 -8.78 7.45
CA ARG A 95 -9.13 -7.62 7.90
C ARG A 95 -8.13 -7.23 6.83
N PHE A 96 -8.07 -5.95 6.53
CA PHE A 96 -7.33 -5.41 5.39
C PHE A 96 -6.01 -4.78 5.82
N VAL A 97 -4.93 -5.14 5.11
CA VAL A 97 -3.63 -4.48 5.18
C VAL A 97 -3.36 -3.84 3.82
N ILE A 98 -3.18 -2.53 3.81
CA ILE A 98 -2.78 -1.79 2.61
C ILE A 98 -1.28 -1.93 2.41
N LEU A 99 -0.87 -2.25 1.18
CA LEU A 99 0.51 -2.22 0.72
C LEU A 99 0.68 -1.07 -0.27
N ALA A 100 1.54 -0.11 0.06
CA ALA A 100 1.76 1.08 -0.74
C ALA A 100 3.22 1.26 -1.12
N ASN A 101 3.47 1.89 -2.27
CA ASN A 101 4.82 2.30 -2.68
C ASN A 101 5.30 3.52 -1.88
N ARG A 102 4.35 4.39 -1.51
CA ARG A 102 4.58 5.64 -0.81
C ARG A 102 3.37 5.97 0.05
N PHE A 103 3.52 6.98 0.89
CA PHE A 103 2.46 7.44 1.76
C PHE A 103 2.49 8.96 1.89
N ASP A 104 1.33 9.52 2.10
CA ASP A 104 1.11 10.83 2.69
C ASP A 104 0.09 10.69 3.83
N ARG A 105 0.02 11.70 4.67
CA ARG A 105 -0.84 11.66 5.86
C ARG A 105 -2.32 11.46 5.52
N LYS A 106 -2.79 12.09 4.44
CA LYS A 106 -4.17 12.00 3.99
C LYS A 106 -4.52 10.58 3.57
N THR A 107 -3.71 9.98 2.72
CA THR A 107 -3.88 8.61 2.22
C THR A 107 -3.90 7.58 3.36
N VAL A 108 -3.01 7.72 4.34
CA VAL A 108 -2.99 6.83 5.51
C VAL A 108 -4.28 6.98 6.33
N LEU A 109 -4.71 8.23 6.60
CA LEU A 109 -5.96 8.49 7.32
C LEU A 109 -7.20 7.95 6.58
N GLU A 110 -7.26 8.14 5.26
CA GLU A 110 -8.33 7.62 4.42
C GLU A 110 -8.36 6.09 4.46
N SER A 111 -7.21 5.43 4.39
CA SER A 111 -7.10 3.98 4.52
C SER A 111 -7.63 3.46 5.86
N LEU A 112 -7.25 4.10 6.96
CA LEU A 112 -7.73 3.73 8.30
C LEU A 112 -9.23 4.00 8.46
N ARG A 113 -9.73 5.12 7.95
CA ARG A 113 -11.17 5.46 7.96
C ARG A 113 -11.99 4.49 7.14
N ALA A 114 -11.46 4.03 6.00
CA ALA A 114 -12.10 2.98 5.20
C ALA A 114 -12.16 1.63 5.94
N GLY A 115 -11.39 1.46 7.03
CA GLY A 115 -11.40 0.25 7.87
C GLY A 115 -10.17 -0.63 7.75
N ALA A 116 -9.11 -0.18 7.05
CA ALA A 116 -7.84 -0.90 7.02
C ALA A 116 -7.27 -1.07 8.44
N LYS A 117 -6.72 -2.24 8.72
CA LYS A 117 -6.04 -2.57 9.99
C LYS A 117 -4.53 -2.47 9.88
N GLY A 118 -3.99 -2.30 8.68
CA GLY A 118 -2.56 -2.11 8.48
C GLY A 118 -2.27 -1.21 7.29
N PHE A 119 -1.19 -0.42 7.43
CA PHE A 119 -0.60 0.32 6.33
C PHE A 119 0.89 0.02 6.30
N ALA A 120 1.31 -0.76 5.30
CA ALA A 120 2.68 -1.20 5.09
C ALA A 120 3.26 -0.57 3.82
N LEU A 121 4.59 -0.43 3.77
CA LEU A 121 5.31 0.07 2.61
C LEU A 121 6.07 -1.07 1.91
N ARG A 122 6.06 -1.09 0.58
CA ARG A 122 6.86 -2.04 -0.21
C ARG A 122 8.36 -1.90 0.04
N SER A 123 8.83 -0.68 0.34
CA SER A 123 10.21 -0.40 0.72
C SER A 123 10.56 -0.86 2.15
N GLY A 124 9.58 -1.37 2.90
CA GLY A 124 9.77 -1.89 4.26
C GLY A 124 10.52 -3.21 4.29
N SER A 125 10.98 -3.59 5.49
CA SER A 125 11.61 -4.89 5.69
C SER A 125 10.57 -6.03 5.68
N ALA A 126 11.03 -7.26 5.44
CA ALA A 126 10.22 -8.47 5.61
C ALA A 126 9.57 -8.56 7.00
N ARG A 127 10.30 -8.13 8.03
CA ARG A 127 9.77 -8.06 9.40
C ARG A 127 8.57 -7.12 9.48
N ASN A 128 8.69 -5.88 8.98
CA ASN A 128 7.61 -4.90 9.00
C ASN A 128 6.37 -5.38 8.24
N PHE A 129 6.59 -6.11 7.13
CA PHE A 129 5.52 -6.72 6.36
C PHE A 129 4.74 -7.75 7.18
N PHE A 130 5.44 -8.67 7.85
CA PHE A 130 4.78 -9.68 8.68
C PHE A 130 4.19 -9.09 9.96
N ASP A 131 4.84 -8.10 10.57
CA ASP A 131 4.29 -7.39 11.74
C ASP A 131 2.94 -6.73 11.39
N ALA A 132 2.80 -6.20 10.17
CA ALA A 132 1.54 -5.63 9.70
C ALA A 132 0.42 -6.67 9.60
N LEU A 133 0.72 -7.84 9.04
CA LEU A 133 -0.24 -8.93 8.92
C LEU A 133 -0.61 -9.53 10.29
N ASP A 134 0.39 -9.76 11.16
CA ASP A 134 0.17 -10.30 12.49
C ASP A 134 -0.66 -9.36 13.37
N GLN A 135 -0.36 -8.06 13.36
CA GLN A 135 -1.13 -7.06 14.11
C GLN A 135 -2.57 -6.95 13.60
N ALA A 136 -2.75 -6.91 12.27
CA ALA A 136 -4.09 -6.91 11.69
C ALA A 136 -4.87 -8.16 12.07
N ARG A 137 -4.23 -9.34 12.05
CA ARG A 137 -4.84 -10.61 12.44
C ARG A 137 -5.32 -10.61 13.89
N MET A 138 -4.56 -10.00 14.79
CA MET A 138 -4.93 -9.84 16.21
C MET A 138 -6.00 -8.75 16.44
N GLY A 139 -6.45 -8.06 15.38
CA GLY A 139 -7.43 -6.97 15.49
C GLY A 139 -6.83 -5.62 15.85
N GLY A 140 -5.51 -5.53 16.01
CA GLY A 140 -4.77 -4.30 16.20
C GLY A 140 -4.68 -3.45 14.93
N VAL A 141 -4.06 -2.29 15.06
CA VAL A 141 -3.75 -1.40 13.92
C VAL A 141 -2.24 -1.29 13.79
N TYR A 142 -1.73 -1.50 12.58
CA TYR A 142 -0.31 -1.36 12.25
C TYR A 142 -0.07 -0.18 11.31
N LEU A 143 0.91 0.64 11.64
CA LEU A 143 1.46 1.65 10.74
C LEU A 143 2.96 1.38 10.56
N ALA A 144 3.42 1.37 9.31
CA ALA A 144 4.85 1.24 9.04
C ALA A 144 5.65 2.26 9.85
N PRO A 145 6.84 1.91 10.40
CA PRO A 145 7.61 2.81 11.27
C PRO A 145 7.87 4.18 10.66
N GLN A 146 8.09 4.25 9.35
CA GLN A 146 8.27 5.50 8.61
C GLN A 146 7.02 6.39 8.65
N VAL A 147 5.84 5.77 8.60
CA VAL A 147 4.55 6.47 8.73
C VAL A 147 4.38 7.00 10.14
N GLY A 148 4.65 6.16 11.15
CA GLY A 148 4.55 6.53 12.57
C GLY A 148 5.51 7.65 12.96
N ALA A 149 6.77 7.58 12.52
CA ALA A 149 7.77 8.61 12.76
C ALA A 149 7.32 9.97 12.19
N ASN A 150 6.83 9.99 10.95
CA ASN A 150 6.35 11.22 10.32
C ASN A 150 5.15 11.83 11.07
N TRP A 151 4.36 10.99 11.74
CA TRP A 151 3.21 11.44 12.54
C TRP A 151 3.59 12.12 13.85
N LEU A 152 4.66 11.63 14.50
CA LEU A 152 5.15 12.15 15.77
C LEU A 152 5.88 13.50 15.63
N PHE A 153 6.50 13.75 14.46
CA PHE A 153 7.31 14.95 14.23
C PHE A 153 6.58 16.07 13.48
N VAL A 154 5.38 15.81 12.92
CA VAL A 154 4.56 16.85 12.29
C VAL A 154 3.59 17.43 13.32
N GLN A 155 3.88 18.64 13.81
CA GLN A 155 2.94 19.40 14.66
C GLN A 155 1.60 19.62 13.91
N PRO A 156 0.44 19.57 14.61
CA PRO A 156 -0.84 19.96 14.04
C PRO A 156 -0.77 21.43 13.62
N GLY A 157 -0.80 21.70 12.32
CA GLY A 157 -0.69 23.05 11.76
C GLY A 157 0.52 23.30 10.87
N HIS A 158 1.55 22.45 10.90
CA HIS A 158 2.58 22.37 9.89
C HIS A 158 2.29 21.15 9.00
N GLU A 159 1.38 21.29 8.04
CA GLU A 159 1.51 20.55 6.80
C GLU A 159 2.92 20.89 6.30
N SER A 160 3.80 19.89 6.28
CA SER A 160 5.17 20.10 5.83
C SER A 160 5.11 20.61 4.40
N SER A 161 5.20 21.92 4.26
CA SER A 161 5.33 22.64 2.99
C SER A 161 6.62 22.28 2.23
N GLU A 162 7.35 21.26 2.68
CA GLU A 162 8.67 20.92 2.18
C GLU A 162 8.70 19.77 1.17
N ASP A 163 7.66 18.97 1.03
CA ASP A 163 7.57 17.99 -0.05
C ASP A 163 6.36 18.22 -0.96
N PRO A 164 6.52 19.03 -2.03
CA PRO A 164 5.45 19.28 -2.99
C PRO A 164 4.89 18.02 -3.64
N ILE A 165 5.66 16.90 -3.66
CA ILE A 165 5.21 15.62 -4.21
C ILE A 165 4.21 14.94 -3.31
N GLY A 166 4.32 15.11 -2.00
CA GLY A 166 3.35 14.64 -1.03
C GLY A 166 1.94 15.20 -1.22
N HIS A 167 1.80 16.31 -1.95
CA HIS A 167 0.51 16.91 -2.29
C HIS A 167 -0.16 16.32 -3.53
N LEU A 168 0.54 15.45 -4.28
CA LEU A 168 -0.03 14.78 -5.44
C LEU A 168 -0.86 13.57 -4.99
N SER A 169 -2.07 13.44 -5.53
CA SER A 169 -2.84 12.20 -5.41
C SER A 169 -2.11 11.06 -6.14
N SER A 170 -2.44 9.80 -5.84
CA SER A 170 -1.86 8.63 -6.51
C SER A 170 -1.96 8.74 -8.04
N ARG A 171 -3.09 9.24 -8.57
CA ARG A 171 -3.30 9.43 -10.01
C ARG A 171 -2.47 10.58 -10.57
N GLU A 172 -2.38 11.70 -9.88
CA GLU A 172 -1.53 12.82 -10.29
C GLU A 172 -0.05 12.40 -10.32
N TYR A 173 0.37 11.57 -9.39
CA TYR A 173 1.73 11.07 -9.38
C TYR A 173 2.00 10.05 -10.49
N GLN A 174 1.08 9.14 -10.78
CA GLN A 174 1.21 8.24 -11.93
C GLN A 174 1.39 9.04 -13.22
N VAL A 175 0.57 10.08 -13.41
CA VAL A 175 0.71 11.00 -14.55
C VAL A 175 2.03 11.77 -14.51
N PHE A 176 2.45 12.25 -13.33
CA PHE A 176 3.74 12.93 -13.13
C PHE A 176 4.91 12.03 -13.57
N THR A 177 4.98 10.80 -13.07
CA THR A 177 6.07 9.85 -13.39
C THR A 177 6.14 9.61 -14.89
N MET A 178 5.02 9.33 -15.55
CA MET A 178 4.98 9.08 -16.98
C MET A 178 5.36 10.33 -17.81
N LEU A 179 4.96 11.54 -17.36
CA LEU A 179 5.37 12.80 -18.01
C LEU A 179 6.89 13.04 -17.89
N VAL A 180 7.46 12.72 -16.73
CA VAL A 180 8.90 12.81 -16.47
C VAL A 180 9.68 11.82 -17.32
N ASP A 181 9.15 10.63 -17.55
CA ASP A 181 9.69 9.59 -18.44
C ASP A 181 9.48 9.92 -19.94
N GLY A 182 8.90 11.08 -20.25
CA GLY A 182 8.69 11.52 -21.63
C GLY A 182 7.50 10.89 -22.34
N VAL A 183 6.63 10.18 -21.65
CA VAL A 183 5.44 9.55 -22.24
C VAL A 183 4.41 10.61 -22.61
N ARG A 184 3.87 10.51 -23.84
CA ARG A 184 2.89 11.48 -24.37
C ARG A 184 1.52 11.32 -23.70
N ALA A 185 0.77 12.41 -23.56
CA ALA A 185 -0.55 12.40 -22.89
C ALA A 185 -1.53 11.36 -23.47
N LYS A 186 -1.51 11.10 -24.77
CA LYS A 186 -2.33 10.06 -25.40
C LYS A 186 -1.92 8.65 -24.98
N GLU A 187 -0.64 8.40 -24.83
CA GLU A 187 -0.11 7.11 -24.37
C GLU A 187 -0.37 6.90 -22.88
N ILE A 188 -0.26 7.97 -22.08
CA ILE A 188 -0.65 7.97 -20.65
C ILE A 188 -2.12 7.61 -20.53
N ALA A 189 -2.99 8.24 -21.33
CA ALA A 189 -4.42 7.97 -21.35
C ALA A 189 -4.72 6.49 -21.65
N ALA A 190 -4.04 5.93 -22.65
CA ALA A 190 -4.19 4.51 -23.03
C ALA A 190 -3.69 3.57 -21.91
N ARG A 191 -2.53 3.85 -21.29
CA ARG A 191 -1.95 3.03 -20.23
C ARG A 191 -2.75 3.04 -18.93
N LEU A 192 -3.39 4.18 -18.63
CA LEU A 192 -4.19 4.35 -17.41
C LEU A 192 -5.68 4.11 -17.62
N GLU A 193 -6.10 3.74 -18.85
CA GLU A 193 -7.51 3.56 -19.26
C GLU A 193 -8.35 4.81 -19.00
N LEU A 194 -7.79 5.99 -19.29
CA LEU A 194 -8.41 7.29 -19.11
C LEU A 194 -8.67 7.99 -20.45
N SER A 195 -9.53 9.01 -20.44
CA SER A 195 -9.62 9.93 -21.57
C SER A 195 -8.40 10.87 -21.62
N PRO A 196 -7.93 11.31 -22.81
CA PRO A 196 -6.88 12.32 -22.91
C PRO A 196 -7.20 13.60 -22.12
N LYS A 197 -8.48 14.01 -22.12
CA LYS A 197 -8.97 15.16 -21.34
C LYS A 197 -8.80 14.97 -19.84
N THR A 198 -8.99 13.76 -19.35
CA THR A 198 -8.77 13.41 -17.93
C THR A 198 -7.29 13.51 -17.58
N VAL A 199 -6.39 13.03 -18.45
CA VAL A 199 -4.93 13.17 -18.27
C VAL A 199 -4.52 14.63 -18.24
N ASP A 200 -5.07 15.47 -19.14
CA ASP A 200 -4.80 16.93 -19.13
C ASP A 200 -5.28 17.59 -17.83
N THR A 201 -6.39 17.13 -17.26
CA THR A 201 -6.89 17.61 -15.97
C THR A 201 -5.90 17.26 -14.84
N TYR A 202 -5.41 16.02 -14.79
CA TYR A 202 -4.38 15.62 -13.81
C TYR A 202 -3.08 16.39 -14.01
N ARG A 203 -2.65 16.58 -15.26
CA ARG A 203 -1.46 17.38 -15.59
C ARG A 203 -1.60 18.82 -15.10
N ALA A 204 -2.71 19.48 -15.37
CA ALA A 204 -2.95 20.85 -14.90
C ALA A 204 -2.97 20.92 -13.36
N SER A 205 -3.59 19.95 -12.70
CA SER A 205 -3.64 19.90 -11.25
C SER A 205 -2.27 19.68 -10.61
N LEU A 206 -1.50 18.69 -11.08
CA LEU A 206 -0.15 18.41 -10.56
C LEU A 206 0.81 19.58 -10.79
N MET A 207 0.76 20.22 -11.96
CA MET A 207 1.59 21.39 -12.26
C MET A 207 1.29 22.55 -11.31
N ARG A 208 0.02 22.82 -11.05
CA ARG A 208 -0.40 23.83 -10.05
C ARG A 208 0.10 23.49 -8.65
N LYS A 209 -0.02 22.21 -8.21
CA LYS A 209 0.40 21.76 -6.87
C LYS A 209 1.91 21.83 -6.68
N LEU A 210 2.67 21.61 -7.75
CA LEU A 210 4.13 21.65 -7.74
C LEU A 210 4.72 23.05 -8.03
N ASP A 211 3.86 24.03 -8.36
CA ASP A 211 4.24 25.36 -8.82
C ASP A 211 5.20 25.30 -10.03
N ILE A 212 4.87 24.44 -11.00
CA ILE A 212 5.64 24.20 -12.22
C ILE A 212 4.74 24.44 -13.42
N HIS A 213 5.27 25.16 -14.43
CA HIS A 213 4.46 25.63 -15.54
C HIS A 213 4.68 24.86 -16.86
N ASP A 214 5.73 24.04 -16.93
CA ASP A 214 6.03 23.24 -18.11
C ASP A 214 6.64 21.86 -17.79
N VAL A 215 6.67 20.97 -18.79
CA VAL A 215 7.19 19.61 -18.64
C VAL A 215 8.69 19.59 -18.37
N ALA A 216 9.44 20.53 -18.94
CA ALA A 216 10.89 20.62 -18.70
C ALA A 216 11.18 20.98 -17.24
N GLY A 217 10.35 21.81 -16.64
CA GLY A 217 10.36 22.11 -15.21
C GLY A 217 10.07 20.87 -14.36
N LEU A 218 9.09 20.03 -14.78
CA LEU A 218 8.79 18.75 -14.11
C LEU A 218 10.00 17.81 -14.13
N VAL A 219 10.66 17.66 -15.28
CA VAL A 219 11.85 16.82 -15.41
C VAL A 219 13.00 17.35 -14.54
N LYS A 220 13.29 18.66 -14.57
CA LYS A 220 14.31 19.27 -13.70
C LYS A 220 14.01 19.09 -12.22
N PHE A 221 12.75 19.19 -11.85
CA PHE A 221 12.29 18.96 -10.48
C PHE A 221 12.51 17.51 -10.06
N ALA A 222 12.13 16.55 -10.90
CA ALA A 222 12.30 15.13 -10.65
C ALA A 222 13.78 14.72 -10.54
N VAL A 223 14.65 15.24 -11.43
CA VAL A 223 16.10 15.00 -11.37
C VAL A 223 16.71 15.53 -10.08
N ARG A 224 16.37 16.76 -9.68
CA ARG A 224 16.88 17.36 -8.43
C ARG A 224 16.51 16.56 -7.17
N ARG A 225 15.43 15.78 -7.23
CA ARG A 225 14.94 14.97 -6.11
C ARG A 225 15.24 13.47 -6.25
N ASN A 226 16.11 13.09 -7.21
CA ASN A 226 16.44 11.68 -7.50
C ASN A 226 15.20 10.78 -7.74
N LEU A 227 14.18 11.33 -8.38
CA LEU A 227 12.92 10.64 -8.67
C LEU A 227 12.88 10.03 -10.07
N VAL A 228 13.88 10.32 -10.87
CA VAL A 228 14.08 9.71 -12.20
C VAL A 228 14.90 8.46 -11.97
N ALA A 229 14.30 7.28 -12.18
CA ALA A 229 15.06 6.06 -12.34
C ALA A 229 15.99 6.27 -13.57
N ASN A 230 17.28 6.04 -13.42
CA ASN A 230 18.25 6.10 -14.53
C ASN A 230 17.87 5.09 -15.62
N SER A 231 16.94 5.46 -16.49
CA SER A 231 16.59 4.72 -17.71
C SER A 231 17.48 5.20 -18.85
N HIS A 232 18.80 5.16 -18.64
CA HIS A 232 19.76 5.22 -19.70
C HIS A 232 20.64 4.00 -19.65
N HIS A 233 20.19 2.94 -20.33
CA HIS A 233 21.12 2.05 -21.01
C HIS A 233 20.43 1.35 -22.19
N ALA A 234 20.98 1.67 -23.34
CA ALA A 234 20.95 1.09 -24.67
C ALA A 234 19.80 1.50 -25.57
#